data_0a435df79e26362e1c2778ba3151e95e
#
_entry.id   0a435df79e26362e1c2778ba3151e95e
#
_cell.length_a   1.000
_cell.length_b   1.000
_cell.length_c   1.000
_cell.angle_alpha   90.00
_cell.angle_beta   90.00
_cell.angle_gamma   90.00
#
_symmetry.space_group_name_H-M   'P 1'
#
loop_
_entity.id
_entity.type
_entity.pdbx_description
1 polymer ?
#
loop_
_entity_poly.entity_id
_entity_poly.type
_entity_poly.pdbx_seq_one_letter_code
_entity_poly.pdbx_strand_id
1 'polypeptide(L)'
;SNESDAFLKAAELISSGEVIGTILSSGETGPRSLGNRSLICDGKNKEAVKTLNNVIKNRSPFRPTAPAMRYEIAEKYYQLRPELYECYKSMSATCKCIKDNISLKFPTTHVDGTARIQIVENDSSLDKLLSKLEPMKIEILANSSLNVSGDPTCFDLIDGLMVCSRTPLRYLLTDFGLLSKKNLY
;
A
#
# COMPACT_ATOMS: atom_id res chain seq x y z
N SER A 1 -8.72 -7.96 -20.33
CA SER A 1 -9.38 -6.82 -19.67
C SER A 1 -8.53 -5.58 -19.88
N ASN A 2 -9.18 -4.44 -20.11
CA ASN A 2 -8.50 -3.15 -20.26
C ASN A 2 -7.80 -2.81 -18.92
N GLU A 3 -6.63 -2.13 -18.92
CA GLU A 3 -5.90 -1.68 -17.72
C GLU A 3 -6.86 -0.99 -16.72
N SER A 4 -7.72 -0.10 -17.20
CA SER A 4 -8.71 0.60 -16.39
C SER A 4 -9.65 -0.35 -15.62
N ASP A 5 -10.04 -1.48 -16.21
CA ASP A 5 -10.91 -2.47 -15.58
C ASP A 5 -10.17 -3.23 -14.47
N ALA A 6 -8.88 -3.50 -14.65
CA ALA A 6 -8.07 -4.17 -13.64
C ALA A 6 -7.90 -3.30 -12.38
N PHE A 7 -7.62 -2.00 -12.57
CA PHE A 7 -7.53 -1.06 -11.46
C PHE A 7 -8.87 -0.86 -10.74
N LEU A 8 -9.99 -0.83 -11.48
CA LEU A 8 -11.32 -0.75 -10.87
C LEU A 8 -11.62 -2.00 -10.02
N LYS A 9 -11.38 -3.19 -10.55
CA LYS A 9 -11.56 -4.44 -9.79
C LYS A 9 -10.65 -4.51 -8.57
N ALA A 10 -9.41 -4.05 -8.68
CA ALA A 10 -8.48 -3.95 -7.54
C ALA A 10 -9.03 -2.99 -6.47
N ALA A 11 -9.59 -1.85 -6.87
CA ALA A 11 -10.22 -0.89 -5.95
C ALA A 11 -11.44 -1.50 -5.24
N GLU A 12 -12.30 -2.24 -5.95
CA GLU A 12 -13.44 -2.97 -5.37
C GLU A 12 -12.99 -3.99 -4.32
N LEU A 13 -11.92 -4.74 -4.61
CA LEU A 13 -11.35 -5.68 -3.65
C LEU A 13 -10.80 -4.99 -2.40
N ILE A 14 -10.05 -3.89 -2.57
CA ILE A 14 -9.55 -3.10 -1.45
C ILE A 14 -10.71 -2.57 -0.61
N SER A 15 -11.78 -2.08 -1.24
CA SER A 15 -12.95 -1.56 -0.54
C SER A 15 -13.70 -2.65 0.23
N SER A 16 -13.63 -3.90 -0.21
CA SER A 16 -14.17 -5.06 0.51
C SER A 16 -13.25 -5.58 1.63
N GLY A 17 -12.08 -4.93 1.86
CA GLY A 17 -11.14 -5.28 2.92
C GLY A 17 -10.04 -6.26 2.50
N GLU A 18 -9.89 -6.53 1.21
CA GLU A 18 -8.82 -7.40 0.71
C GLU A 18 -7.46 -6.69 0.71
N VAL A 19 -6.41 -7.49 0.82
CA VAL A 19 -5.04 -7.09 0.53
C VAL A 19 -4.69 -7.55 -0.87
N ILE A 20 -4.14 -6.65 -1.68
CA ILE A 20 -3.64 -6.98 -3.01
C ILE A 20 -2.12 -6.81 -3.09
N GLY A 21 -1.46 -7.62 -3.90
CA GLY A 21 -0.08 -7.39 -4.33
C GLY A 21 -0.06 -6.60 -5.65
N THR A 22 0.98 -5.82 -5.87
CA THR A 22 1.19 -5.09 -7.13
C THR A 22 2.50 -5.51 -7.78
N ILE A 23 2.44 -5.78 -9.09
CA ILE A 23 3.61 -5.99 -9.95
C ILE A 23 3.35 -5.18 -11.22
N LEU A 24 3.69 -3.90 -11.13
CA LEU A 24 3.38 -2.88 -12.13
C LEU A 24 4.68 -2.25 -12.65
N SER A 25 4.70 -1.90 -13.92
CA SER A 25 5.81 -1.21 -14.57
C SER A 25 7.17 -1.91 -14.35
N SER A 26 8.27 -1.19 -14.55
CA SER A 26 9.61 -1.66 -14.18
C SER A 26 9.74 -1.87 -12.68
N GLY A 27 10.69 -2.71 -12.27
CA GLY A 27 11.02 -2.91 -10.85
C GLY A 27 11.42 -1.60 -10.18
N GLU A 28 11.21 -1.53 -8.87
CA GLU A 28 11.61 -0.37 -8.07
C GLU A 28 13.06 -0.54 -7.62
N THR A 29 13.86 0.49 -7.86
CA THR A 29 15.23 0.58 -7.36
C THR A 29 15.23 1.38 -6.06
N GLY A 30 15.73 0.80 -4.99
CA GLY A 30 15.80 1.48 -3.70
C GLY A 30 15.29 0.65 -2.54
N PRO A 31 15.38 1.19 -1.31
CA PRO A 31 15.09 0.43 -0.09
C PRO A 31 13.59 0.33 0.23
N ARG A 32 12.72 0.93 -0.58
CA ARG A 32 11.26 1.00 -0.33
C ARG A 32 10.48 0.66 -1.59
N SER A 33 9.37 -0.05 -1.40
CA SER A 33 8.37 -0.23 -2.45
C SER A 33 7.39 0.93 -2.41
N LEU A 34 7.26 1.61 -3.54
CA LEU A 34 6.48 2.85 -3.69
C LEU A 34 5.18 2.63 -4.49
N GLY A 35 4.81 1.39 -4.73
CA GLY A 35 3.56 1.03 -5.38
C GLY A 35 3.67 0.00 -6.50
N ASN A 36 4.85 -0.18 -7.10
CA ASN A 36 5.03 -1.12 -8.20
C ASN A 36 5.33 -2.55 -7.72
N ARG A 37 5.92 -2.70 -6.54
CA ARG A 37 6.21 -4.00 -5.90
C ARG A 37 5.73 -3.98 -4.46
N SER A 38 4.42 -3.81 -4.28
CA SER A 38 3.81 -3.49 -3.00
C SER A 38 2.72 -4.48 -2.59
N LEU A 39 2.47 -4.56 -1.29
CA LEU A 39 1.24 -5.04 -0.68
C LEU A 39 0.41 -3.83 -0.28
N ILE A 40 -0.82 -3.76 -0.77
CA ILE A 40 -1.70 -2.59 -0.64
C ILE A 40 -3.04 -3.02 -0.05
N CYS A 41 -3.57 -2.24 0.88
CA CYS A 41 -4.94 -2.35 1.37
C CYS A 41 -5.46 -0.98 1.84
N ASP A 42 -6.73 -0.89 2.25
CA ASP A 42 -7.26 0.31 2.89
C ASP A 42 -6.50 0.59 4.21
N GLY A 43 -5.83 1.73 4.29
CA GLY A 43 -5.01 2.16 5.43
C GLY A 43 -5.82 2.49 6.68
N LYS A 44 -7.13 2.68 6.57
CA LYS A 44 -8.06 2.92 7.68
C LYS A 44 -8.71 1.62 8.19
N ASN A 45 -8.67 0.55 7.41
CA ASN A 45 -9.26 -0.74 7.77
C ASN A 45 -8.30 -1.55 8.65
N LYS A 46 -8.61 -1.66 9.94
CA LYS A 46 -7.77 -2.36 10.93
C LYS A 46 -7.55 -3.83 10.60
N GLU A 47 -8.59 -4.53 10.12
CA GLU A 47 -8.50 -5.96 9.84
C GLU A 47 -7.67 -6.20 8.56
N ALA A 48 -7.82 -5.35 7.53
CA ALA A 48 -7.00 -5.41 6.33
C ALA A 48 -5.51 -5.19 6.65
N VAL A 49 -5.18 -4.15 7.43
CA VAL A 49 -3.80 -3.86 7.85
C VAL A 49 -3.24 -4.97 8.75
N LYS A 50 -4.05 -5.54 9.63
CA LYS A 50 -3.66 -6.70 10.46
C LYS A 50 -3.39 -7.93 9.59
N THR A 51 -4.24 -8.20 8.61
CA THR A 51 -4.03 -9.28 7.63
C THR A 51 -2.73 -9.08 6.87
N LEU A 52 -2.47 -7.88 6.37
CA LEU A 52 -1.22 -7.54 5.71
C LEU A 52 -0.01 -7.81 6.61
N ASN A 53 -0.04 -7.31 7.85
CA ASN A 53 1.12 -7.39 8.75
C ASN A 53 1.33 -8.81 9.31
N ASN A 54 0.29 -9.41 9.86
CA ASN A 54 0.42 -10.63 10.65
C ASN A 54 0.34 -11.88 9.79
N VAL A 55 -0.56 -11.88 8.79
CA VAL A 55 -0.88 -13.08 8.02
C VAL A 55 0.00 -13.19 6.77
N ILE A 56 0.16 -12.10 6.02
CA ILE A 56 0.95 -12.11 4.77
C ILE A 56 2.43 -11.88 5.07
N LYS A 57 2.75 -10.83 5.83
CA LYS A 57 4.15 -10.48 6.17
C LYS A 57 4.73 -11.29 7.32
N ASN A 58 3.89 -11.92 8.15
CA ASN A 58 4.33 -12.65 9.35
C ASN A 58 5.34 -11.85 10.18
N ARG A 59 5.00 -10.62 10.52
CA ARG A 59 5.88 -9.71 11.27
C ARG A 59 5.23 -9.23 12.55
N SER A 60 6.06 -8.71 13.46
CA SER A 60 5.62 -8.18 14.76
C SER A 60 4.49 -7.15 14.61
N PRO A 61 3.42 -7.25 15.43
CA PRO A 61 2.25 -6.37 15.38
C PRO A 61 2.56 -4.90 15.70
N PHE A 62 3.72 -4.61 16.33
CA PHE A 62 4.11 -3.21 16.63
C PHE A 62 4.71 -2.50 15.42
N ARG A 63 4.97 -3.19 14.32
CA ARG A 63 5.60 -2.60 13.14
C ARG A 63 4.53 -2.02 12.22
N PRO A 64 4.30 -0.69 12.21
CA PRO A 64 3.28 -0.08 11.41
C PRO A 64 3.62 -0.17 9.93
N THR A 65 2.57 -0.15 9.11
CA THR A 65 2.66 -0.06 7.66
C THR A 65 2.65 1.41 7.26
N ALA A 66 3.39 1.78 6.23
CA ALA A 66 3.43 3.15 5.77
C ALA A 66 2.07 3.55 5.14
N PRO A 67 1.47 4.68 5.55
CA PRO A 67 0.31 5.21 4.86
C PRO A 67 0.75 5.92 3.58
N ALA A 68 0.07 5.60 2.47
CA ALA A 68 0.29 6.22 1.15
C ALA A 68 -0.97 7.00 0.75
N MET A 69 -0.81 8.25 0.32
CA MET A 69 -1.91 9.15 -0.01
C MET A 69 -1.43 10.30 -0.87
N ARG A 70 -2.36 11.03 -1.48
CA ARG A 70 -2.07 12.29 -2.18
C ARG A 70 -1.68 13.40 -1.20
N TYR A 71 -0.99 14.42 -1.70
CA TYR A 71 -0.48 15.54 -0.89
C TYR A 71 -1.59 16.25 -0.11
N GLU A 72 -2.69 16.60 -0.77
CA GLU A 72 -3.82 17.30 -0.18
C GLU A 72 -4.54 16.51 0.93
N ILE A 73 -4.42 15.19 0.90
CA ILE A 73 -4.91 14.32 1.97
C ILE A 73 -3.89 14.27 3.12
N ALA A 74 -2.60 14.22 2.79
CA ALA A 74 -1.54 14.22 3.79
C ALA A 74 -1.56 15.49 4.66
N GLU A 75 -1.80 16.66 4.06
CA GLU A 75 -1.91 17.94 4.80
C GLU A 75 -3.06 17.96 5.82
N LYS A 76 -4.15 17.23 5.58
CA LYS A 76 -5.27 17.14 6.52
C LYS A 76 -4.92 16.36 7.80
N TYR A 77 -3.99 15.41 7.70
CA TYR A 77 -3.73 14.45 8.76
C TYR A 77 -2.34 14.57 9.38
N TYR A 78 -1.37 15.18 8.70
CA TYR A 78 0.02 15.19 9.12
C TYR A 78 0.63 16.59 9.09
N GLN A 79 1.51 16.87 10.05
CA GLN A 79 2.31 18.09 10.10
C GLN A 79 3.46 17.95 9.10
N LEU A 80 3.23 18.35 7.86
CA LEU A 80 4.23 18.27 6.80
C LEU A 80 5.24 19.41 6.94
N ARG A 81 6.48 19.11 6.58
CA ARG A 81 7.56 20.09 6.44
C ARG A 81 7.92 20.18 4.96
N PRO A 82 7.74 21.37 4.32
CA PRO A 82 7.95 21.53 2.86
C PRO A 82 9.34 21.09 2.40
N GLU A 83 10.37 21.32 3.21
CA GLU A 83 11.75 20.92 2.93
C GLU A 83 11.97 19.41 2.86
N LEU A 84 11.04 18.61 3.37
CA LEU A 84 11.08 17.14 3.35
C LEU A 84 10.15 16.53 2.28
N TYR A 85 9.59 17.32 1.38
CA TYR A 85 8.62 16.83 0.40
C TYR A 85 9.13 15.62 -0.39
N GLU A 86 10.34 15.69 -0.95
CA GLU A 86 10.96 14.59 -1.69
C GLU A 86 11.22 13.34 -0.79
N CYS A 87 11.51 13.58 0.49
CA CYS A 87 11.68 12.50 1.45
C CYS A 87 10.36 11.76 1.75
N TYR A 88 9.23 12.47 1.72
CA TYR A 88 7.92 11.85 1.89
C TYR A 88 7.52 11.00 0.68
N LYS A 89 7.86 11.41 -0.54
CA LYS A 89 7.62 10.62 -1.76
C LYS A 89 8.33 9.27 -1.71
N SER A 90 9.55 9.27 -1.17
CA SER A 90 10.40 8.06 -1.05
C SER A 90 10.26 7.30 0.28
N MET A 91 9.30 7.66 1.15
CA MET A 91 9.16 7.12 2.52
C MET A 91 10.45 7.22 3.36
N SER A 92 11.26 8.27 3.17
CA SER A 92 12.54 8.45 3.86
C SER A 92 12.44 9.35 5.08
N ALA A 93 11.29 9.99 5.32
CA ALA A 93 11.04 10.83 6.47
C ALA A 93 9.77 10.42 7.21
N THR A 94 9.71 10.77 8.51
CA THR A 94 8.52 10.67 9.34
C THR A 94 7.94 12.05 9.60
N CYS A 95 6.64 12.12 9.83
CA CYS A 95 5.93 13.32 10.24
C CYS A 95 5.02 13.04 11.44
N LYS A 96 4.69 14.06 12.20
CA LYS A 96 3.73 13.96 13.29
C LYS A 96 2.30 14.01 12.76
N CYS A 97 1.43 13.22 13.36
CA CYS A 97 0.00 13.34 13.13
C CYS A 97 -0.54 14.63 13.75
N ILE A 98 -1.52 15.24 13.10
CA ILE A 98 -2.31 16.33 13.67
C ILE A 98 -3.29 15.70 14.65
N LYS A 99 -3.14 16.01 15.96
CA LYS A 99 -3.85 15.32 17.06
C LYS A 99 -5.37 15.32 16.92
N ASP A 100 -5.92 16.41 16.40
CA ASP A 100 -7.38 16.58 16.29
C ASP A 100 -7.99 15.81 15.09
N ASN A 101 -7.19 15.47 14.10
CA ASN A 101 -7.63 14.83 12.86
C ASN A 101 -7.32 13.33 12.80
N ILE A 102 -6.32 12.88 13.56
CA ILE A 102 -6.02 11.46 13.72
C ILE A 102 -6.24 11.13 15.18
N SER A 103 -7.40 10.58 15.49
CA SER A 103 -7.42 9.74 16.67
C SER A 103 -6.33 8.68 16.47
N LEU A 104 -5.56 8.34 17.51
CA LEU A 104 -4.54 7.27 17.56
C LEU A 104 -5.04 5.88 17.04
N LYS A 105 -6.05 5.88 16.21
CA LYS A 105 -6.85 4.76 15.72
C LYS A 105 -6.48 4.33 14.30
N PHE A 106 -5.64 5.07 13.55
CA PHE A 106 -5.19 4.56 12.26
C PHE A 106 -4.12 3.49 12.48
N PRO A 107 -4.35 2.28 11.97
CA PRO A 107 -3.40 1.17 12.14
C PRO A 107 -2.04 1.41 11.45
N THR A 108 -1.94 2.48 10.67
CA THR A 108 -0.73 2.95 9.99
C THR A 108 0.05 4.01 10.78
N THR A 109 -0.43 4.39 11.97
CA THR A 109 0.23 5.36 12.85
C THR A 109 1.06 4.65 13.91
N HIS A 110 2.24 5.18 14.22
CA HIS A 110 3.10 4.70 15.29
C HIS A 110 2.52 5.07 16.66
N VAL A 111 2.94 4.35 17.69
CA VAL A 111 2.48 4.58 19.08
C VAL A 111 2.86 5.95 19.63
N ASP A 112 3.89 6.58 19.08
CA ASP A 112 4.35 7.94 19.43
C ASP A 112 3.60 9.06 18.67
N GLY A 113 2.60 8.71 17.87
CA GLY A 113 1.83 9.65 17.06
C GLY A 113 2.56 10.12 15.79
N THR A 114 3.61 9.42 15.35
CA THR A 114 4.25 9.68 14.06
C THR A 114 3.84 8.66 13.01
N ALA A 115 4.07 8.99 11.74
CA ALA A 115 3.95 8.06 10.63
C ALA A 115 5.04 8.30 9.60
N ARG A 116 5.50 7.23 8.95
CA ARG A 116 6.38 7.31 7.79
C ARG A 116 5.53 7.26 6.54
N ILE A 117 5.05 8.42 6.11
CA ILE A 117 4.12 8.56 5.01
C ILE A 117 4.78 8.37 3.65
N GLN A 118 3.96 8.03 2.66
CA GLN A 118 4.26 8.17 1.24
C GLN A 118 3.31 9.20 0.64
N ILE A 119 3.87 10.28 0.10
CA ILE A 119 3.12 11.16 -0.80
C ILE A 119 3.17 10.53 -2.18
N VAL A 120 1.99 10.18 -2.69
CA VAL A 120 1.82 9.53 -3.98
C VAL A 120 1.99 10.57 -5.08
N GLU A 121 2.87 10.29 -6.04
CA GLU A 121 3.09 11.15 -7.20
C GLU A 121 1.94 11.01 -8.21
N ASN A 122 1.61 12.13 -8.85
CA ASN A 122 0.62 12.15 -9.92
C ASN A 122 1.00 11.19 -11.05
N ASP A 123 0.01 10.63 -11.70
CA ASP A 123 0.14 9.66 -12.80
C ASP A 123 0.88 8.35 -12.45
N SER A 124 1.28 8.17 -11.19
CA SER A 124 1.85 6.90 -10.71
C SER A 124 0.79 5.79 -10.67
N SER A 125 1.24 4.54 -10.58
CA SER A 125 0.34 3.39 -10.43
C SER A 125 -0.56 3.50 -9.20
N LEU A 126 -0.03 4.04 -8.08
CA LEU A 126 -0.84 4.28 -6.88
C LEU A 126 -1.82 5.43 -7.06
N ASP A 127 -1.49 6.47 -7.82
CA ASP A 127 -2.42 7.57 -8.11
C ASP A 127 -3.60 7.08 -8.96
N LYS A 128 -3.32 6.26 -9.98
CA LYS A 128 -4.37 5.58 -10.76
C LYS A 128 -5.31 4.75 -9.86
N LEU A 129 -4.74 4.04 -8.89
CA LEU A 129 -5.51 3.23 -7.95
C LEU A 129 -6.33 4.11 -6.99
N LEU A 130 -5.74 5.18 -6.43
CA LEU A 130 -6.43 6.13 -5.57
C LEU A 130 -7.59 6.81 -6.30
N SER A 131 -7.43 7.14 -7.59
CA SER A 131 -8.51 7.69 -8.42
C SER A 131 -9.71 6.75 -8.55
N LYS A 132 -9.48 5.42 -8.57
CA LYS A 132 -10.57 4.43 -8.57
C LYS A 132 -11.18 4.21 -7.19
N LEU A 133 -10.43 4.49 -6.11
CA LEU A 133 -10.87 4.36 -4.73
C LEU A 133 -11.62 5.60 -4.20
N GLU A 134 -11.42 6.76 -4.82
CA GLU A 134 -12.04 8.02 -4.42
C GLU A 134 -13.58 7.95 -4.33
N PRO A 135 -14.33 7.37 -5.30
CA PRO A 135 -15.77 7.19 -5.17
C PRO A 135 -16.19 6.30 -3.99
N MET A 136 -15.29 5.44 -3.52
CA MET A 136 -15.48 4.54 -2.38
C MET A 136 -15.05 5.19 -1.05
N LYS A 137 -14.63 6.47 -1.08
CA LYS A 137 -14.16 7.26 0.09
C LYS A 137 -12.91 6.67 0.77
N ILE A 138 -12.07 5.98 0.00
CA ILE A 138 -10.77 5.47 0.47
C ILE A 138 -9.68 6.38 -0.10
N GLU A 139 -9.06 7.17 0.79
CA GLU A 139 -8.07 8.20 0.47
C GLU A 139 -6.67 7.83 0.96
N ILE A 140 -6.57 6.85 1.85
CA ILE A 140 -5.31 6.42 2.49
C ILE A 140 -5.14 4.92 2.28
N LEU A 141 -4.03 4.54 1.69
CA LEU A 141 -3.64 3.15 1.52
C LEU A 141 -2.56 2.79 2.55
N ALA A 142 -2.57 1.55 3.02
CA ALA A 142 -1.42 0.96 3.69
C ALA A 142 -0.50 0.35 2.62
N ASN A 143 0.77 0.75 2.61
CA ASN A 143 1.77 0.27 1.66
C ASN A 143 2.91 -0.45 2.38
N SER A 144 3.24 -1.64 1.91
CA SER A 144 4.38 -2.44 2.32
C SER A 144 5.01 -3.16 1.11
N SER A 145 6.30 -3.52 1.18
CA SER A 145 6.95 -4.27 0.10
C SER A 145 6.28 -5.62 -0.15
N LEU A 146 6.18 -6.00 -1.43
CA LEU A 146 5.70 -7.32 -1.84
C LEU A 146 6.81 -8.36 -1.63
N ASN A 147 6.81 -9.00 -0.49
CA ASN A 147 7.68 -10.13 -0.10
C ASN A 147 7.16 -10.76 1.18
N VAL A 148 7.59 -11.96 1.48
CA VAL A 148 7.48 -12.53 2.83
C VAL A 148 8.58 -11.95 3.73
N SER A 149 8.39 -11.98 5.05
CA SER A 149 9.39 -11.47 5.99
C SER A 149 10.71 -12.21 5.84
N GLY A 150 11.79 -11.47 5.70
CA GLY A 150 13.14 -12.01 5.49
C GLY A 150 13.56 -12.20 4.03
N ASP A 151 12.60 -12.24 3.10
CA ASP A 151 12.89 -12.33 1.67
C ASP A 151 13.14 -10.94 1.06
N PRO A 152 13.87 -10.82 -0.05
CA PRO A 152 13.97 -9.60 -0.83
C PRO A 152 12.59 -9.22 -1.41
N THR A 153 12.43 -7.96 -1.80
CA THR A 153 11.23 -7.53 -2.55
C THR A 153 11.16 -8.24 -3.89
N CYS A 154 9.98 -8.67 -4.29
CA CYS A 154 9.75 -9.31 -5.59
C CYS A 154 10.34 -8.48 -6.72
N PHE A 155 11.00 -9.13 -7.65
CA PHE A 155 11.53 -8.51 -8.84
C PHE A 155 10.51 -8.60 -9.98
N ASP A 156 9.92 -9.78 -10.21
CA ASP A 156 9.04 -10.07 -11.32
C ASP A 156 7.72 -10.76 -10.91
N LEU A 157 6.95 -11.18 -11.91
CA LEU A 157 5.68 -11.87 -11.72
C LEU A 157 5.87 -13.25 -11.05
N ILE A 158 6.94 -13.95 -11.36
CA ILE A 158 7.20 -15.29 -10.79
C ILE A 158 7.39 -15.17 -9.28
N ASP A 159 8.17 -14.20 -8.84
CA ASP A 159 8.34 -13.91 -7.41
C ASP A 159 7.00 -13.61 -6.73
N GLY A 160 6.15 -12.79 -7.37
CA GLY A 160 4.82 -12.48 -6.85
C GLY A 160 3.92 -13.70 -6.74
N LEU A 161 3.95 -14.60 -7.72
CA LEU A 161 3.23 -15.87 -7.67
C LEU A 161 3.77 -16.78 -6.55
N MET A 162 5.07 -16.77 -6.31
CA MET A 162 5.66 -17.48 -5.17
C MET A 162 5.19 -16.92 -3.83
N VAL A 163 5.07 -15.59 -3.69
CA VAL A 163 4.45 -14.98 -2.49
C VAL A 163 3.01 -15.45 -2.34
N CYS A 164 2.21 -15.44 -3.40
CA CYS A 164 0.84 -15.96 -3.36
C CYS A 164 0.77 -17.45 -2.95
N SER A 165 1.69 -18.29 -3.45
CA SER A 165 1.71 -19.71 -3.10
C SER A 165 2.02 -19.96 -1.62
N ARG A 166 2.90 -19.16 -1.03
CA ARG A 166 3.41 -19.27 0.35
C ARG A 166 2.58 -18.53 1.39
N THR A 167 1.62 -17.69 0.97
CA THR A 167 0.84 -16.82 1.85
C THR A 167 -0.65 -16.85 1.48
N PRO A 168 -1.55 -16.32 2.32
CA PRO A 168 -2.95 -16.12 1.98
C PRO A 168 -3.22 -15.00 0.98
N LEU A 169 -2.21 -14.34 0.43
CA LEU A 169 -2.39 -13.33 -0.63
C LEU A 169 -3.10 -13.96 -1.83
N ARG A 170 -4.23 -13.37 -2.23
CA ARG A 170 -5.12 -13.94 -3.25
C ARG A 170 -5.08 -13.22 -4.60
N TYR A 171 -4.63 -11.98 -4.62
CA TYR A 171 -4.76 -11.10 -5.78
C TYR A 171 -3.45 -10.38 -6.08
N LEU A 172 -3.09 -10.34 -7.36
CA LEU A 172 -1.98 -9.54 -7.89
C LEU A 172 -2.49 -8.63 -9.00
N LEU A 173 -2.34 -7.33 -8.83
CA LEU A 173 -2.53 -6.35 -9.88
C LEU A 173 -1.24 -6.24 -10.69
N THR A 174 -1.34 -6.47 -11.99
CA THR A 174 -0.21 -6.47 -12.93
C THR A 174 -0.55 -5.58 -14.14
N ASP A 175 0.45 -5.26 -14.96
CA ASP A 175 0.24 -4.54 -16.22
C ASP A 175 -0.65 -5.32 -17.20
N PHE A 176 -0.76 -6.63 -17.03
CA PHE A 176 -1.60 -7.50 -17.87
C PHE A 176 -3.03 -7.67 -17.33
N GLY A 177 -3.30 -7.16 -16.12
CA GLY A 177 -4.59 -7.27 -15.47
C GLY A 177 -4.51 -7.74 -14.02
N LEU A 178 -5.67 -8.03 -13.45
CA LEU A 178 -5.79 -8.54 -12.09
C LEU A 178 -5.80 -10.08 -12.10
N LEU A 179 -4.80 -10.68 -11.49
CA LEU A 179 -4.69 -12.12 -11.31
C LEU A 179 -5.32 -12.55 -9.97
N SER A 180 -6.00 -13.68 -9.98
CA SER A 180 -6.56 -14.30 -8.77
C SER A 180 -5.94 -15.67 -8.54
N LYS A 181 -5.60 -15.99 -7.30
CA LYS A 181 -5.07 -17.31 -6.91
C LYS A 181 -5.98 -18.47 -7.35
N LYS A 182 -7.31 -18.26 -7.44
CA LYS A 182 -8.25 -19.27 -7.94
C LYS A 182 -8.05 -19.63 -9.41
N ASN A 183 -7.41 -18.75 -10.19
CA ASN A 183 -7.16 -18.95 -11.62
C ASN A 183 -5.75 -19.48 -11.91
N LEU A 184 -4.99 -19.83 -10.86
CA LEU A 184 -3.60 -20.29 -10.97
C LEU A 184 -3.47 -21.81 -10.78
N TYR A 185 -4.61 -22.51 -10.59
CA TYR A 185 -4.69 -23.98 -10.45
C TYR A 185 -5.75 -24.55 -11.38
#